data_1091127fa0d775f1952988c94ea3c86b
#
_entry.id   1091127fa0d775f1952988c94ea3c86b
#
_cell.length_a   1.000
_cell.length_b   1.000
_cell.length_c   1.000
_cell.angle_alpha   90.00
_cell.angle_beta   90.00
_cell.angle_gamma   90.00
#
_symmetry.space_group_name_H-M   'P 1'
#
loop_
_entity.id
_entity.type
_entity.pdbx_description
1 polymer ?
#
loop_
_entity_poly.entity_id
_entity_poly.type
_entity_poly.pdbx_seq_one_letter_code
_entity_poly.pdbx_strand_id
1 'polypeptide(L)'
;ITVPMHTPTGQARLQGYRNALIKHGIEWDPSRVKYGDSTMTRGYELCRELLEEKARFSALFSCNDDMALGASKALHQAGLRIPQDVSLFGFDDAPSAKWLE
;
A
#
# COMPACT_ATOMS: atom_id res chain seq x y z
N ILE A 1 -2.59 5.43 2.57
CA ILE A 1 -3.28 4.28 1.97
C ILE A 1 -2.52 3.01 2.31
N THR A 2 -3.22 1.97 2.73
CA THR A 2 -2.60 0.72 3.16
C THR A 2 -3.36 -0.49 2.62
N VAL A 3 -2.67 -1.63 2.52
CA VAL A 3 -3.23 -2.92 2.14
C VAL A 3 -2.92 -3.91 3.28
N PRO A 4 -3.69 -3.89 4.38
CA PRO A 4 -3.42 -4.76 5.52
C PRO A 4 -3.92 -6.18 5.29
N MET A 5 -3.37 -7.11 6.09
CA MET A 5 -3.80 -8.50 6.11
C MET A 5 -4.77 -8.71 7.29
N HIS A 6 -5.64 -9.73 7.17
CA HIS A 6 -6.53 -10.13 8.27
C HIS A 6 -5.81 -11.05 9.25
N THR A 7 -4.77 -10.52 9.89
CA THR A 7 -3.96 -11.24 10.88
C THR A 7 -3.64 -10.29 12.03
N PRO A 8 -3.25 -10.82 13.21
CA PRO A 8 -2.82 -9.94 14.30
C PRO A 8 -1.67 -9.02 13.89
N THR A 9 -0.72 -9.52 13.10
CA THR A 9 0.39 -8.71 12.59
C THR A 9 -0.09 -7.61 11.66
N GLY A 10 -0.99 -7.94 10.72
CA GLY A 10 -1.56 -6.96 9.81
C GLY A 10 -2.36 -5.89 10.54
N GLN A 11 -3.13 -6.29 11.54
CA GLN A 11 -3.91 -5.34 12.36
C GLN A 11 -2.99 -4.39 13.14
N ALA A 12 -1.89 -4.90 13.69
CA ALA A 12 -0.93 -4.07 14.41
C ALA A 12 -0.29 -3.03 13.47
N ARG A 13 0.06 -3.44 12.26
CA ARG A 13 0.63 -2.55 11.25
C ARG A 13 -0.35 -1.47 10.83
N LEU A 14 -1.62 -1.84 10.63
CA LEU A 14 -2.68 -0.89 10.30
C LEU A 14 -2.87 0.12 11.43
N GLN A 15 -2.88 -0.33 12.68
CA GLN A 15 -3.03 0.57 13.82
C GLN A 15 -1.87 1.57 13.91
N GLY A 16 -0.64 1.10 13.66
CA GLY A 16 0.54 1.97 13.64
C GLY A 16 0.44 3.04 12.55
N TYR A 17 0.00 2.65 11.36
CA TYR A 17 -0.22 3.56 10.24
C TYR A 17 -1.28 4.62 10.60
N ARG A 18 -2.41 4.18 11.15
CA ARG A 18 -3.49 5.07 11.57
C ARG A 18 -3.00 6.07 12.62
N ASN A 19 -2.26 5.58 13.63
CA ASN A 19 -1.73 6.44 14.69
C ASN A 19 -0.79 7.50 14.13
N ALA A 20 0.05 7.12 13.16
CA ALA A 20 0.98 8.05 12.53
C ALA A 20 0.23 9.15 11.77
N LEU A 21 -0.83 8.80 11.05
CA LEU A 21 -1.64 9.81 10.34
C LEU A 21 -2.28 10.78 11.32
N ILE A 22 -2.87 10.27 12.40
CA ILE A 22 -3.53 11.10 13.42
C ILE A 22 -2.51 12.04 14.06
N LYS A 23 -1.32 11.53 14.41
CA LYS A 23 -0.26 12.33 15.03
C LYS A 23 0.16 13.50 14.14
N HIS A 24 0.16 13.32 12.83
CA HIS A 24 0.56 14.36 11.88
C HIS A 24 -0.62 15.18 11.33
N GLY A 25 -1.79 15.07 11.94
CA GLY A 25 -2.97 15.86 11.55
C GLY A 25 -3.60 15.44 10.23
N ILE A 26 -3.32 14.23 9.75
CA ILE A 26 -3.88 13.72 8.51
C ILE A 26 -5.15 12.93 8.84
N GLU A 27 -6.24 13.24 8.12
CA GLU A 27 -7.51 12.61 8.36
C GLU A 27 -7.49 11.12 8.00
N TRP A 28 -8.05 10.29 8.88
CA TRP A 28 -8.20 8.86 8.64
C TRP A 28 -9.43 8.63 7.75
N ASP A 29 -9.21 7.94 6.61
CA ASP A 29 -10.29 7.61 5.68
C ASP A 29 -10.32 6.09 5.47
N PRO A 30 -11.30 5.37 6.06
CA PRO A 30 -11.39 3.91 5.91
C PRO A 30 -11.57 3.44 4.47
N SER A 31 -12.11 4.28 3.57
CA SER A 31 -12.28 3.91 2.18
C SER A 31 -10.94 3.73 1.45
N ARG A 32 -9.88 4.26 2.01
CA ARG A 32 -8.52 4.13 1.45
C ARG A 32 -7.77 2.92 1.98
N VAL A 33 -8.43 2.08 2.79
CA VAL A 33 -7.84 0.86 3.33
C VAL A 33 -8.40 -0.33 2.56
N LYS A 34 -7.49 -1.14 2.00
CA LYS A 34 -7.84 -2.37 1.29
C LYS A 34 -7.18 -3.55 2.00
N TYR A 35 -7.87 -4.67 2.04
CA TYR A 35 -7.43 -5.87 2.77
C TYR A 35 -6.97 -6.94 1.78
N GLY A 36 -5.72 -7.33 1.89
CA GLY A 36 -5.10 -8.30 1.00
C GLY A 36 -4.78 -9.63 1.68
N ASP A 37 -4.13 -10.52 0.93
CA ASP A 37 -3.78 -11.85 1.37
C ASP A 37 -2.27 -12.12 1.34
N SER A 38 -1.46 -11.08 1.33
CA SER A 38 0.00 -11.13 1.33
C SER A 38 0.62 -11.52 -0.02
N THR A 39 -0.18 -11.69 -1.08
CA THR A 39 0.35 -12.08 -2.38
C THR A 39 0.58 -10.87 -3.28
N MET A 40 1.52 -11.02 -4.21
CA MET A 40 1.79 -10.01 -5.23
C MET A 40 0.54 -9.76 -6.08
N THR A 41 -0.15 -10.81 -6.50
CA THR A 41 -1.36 -10.70 -7.30
C THR A 41 -2.42 -9.87 -6.60
N ARG A 42 -2.65 -10.12 -5.32
CA ARG A 42 -3.67 -9.36 -4.58
C ARG A 42 -3.26 -7.90 -4.39
N GLY A 43 -1.97 -7.64 -4.16
CA GLY A 43 -1.47 -6.26 -4.10
C GLY A 43 -1.72 -5.51 -5.40
N TYR A 44 -1.49 -6.15 -6.53
CA TYR A 44 -1.77 -5.60 -7.84
C TYR A 44 -3.26 -5.26 -8.01
N GLU A 45 -4.13 -6.24 -7.71
CA GLU A 45 -5.58 -6.06 -7.83
C GLU A 45 -6.10 -4.92 -6.96
N LEU A 46 -5.65 -4.87 -5.70
CA LEU A 46 -6.11 -3.84 -4.75
C LEU A 46 -5.64 -2.45 -5.15
N CYS A 47 -4.42 -2.33 -5.64
CA CYS A 47 -3.93 -1.05 -6.13
C CYS A 47 -4.75 -0.59 -7.34
N ARG A 48 -5.08 -1.50 -8.25
CA ARG A 48 -5.95 -1.19 -9.37
C ARG A 48 -7.32 -0.72 -8.93
N GLU A 49 -7.90 -1.35 -7.89
CA GLU A 49 -9.18 -0.90 -7.33
C GLU A 49 -9.09 0.54 -6.84
N LEU A 50 -8.02 0.89 -6.11
CA LEU A 50 -7.82 2.27 -5.64
C LEU A 50 -7.74 3.26 -6.80
N LEU A 51 -7.05 2.90 -7.87
CA LEU A 51 -6.92 3.74 -9.04
C LEU A 51 -8.25 3.89 -9.78
N GLU A 52 -9.03 2.80 -9.88
CA GLU A 52 -10.34 2.82 -10.53
C GLU A 52 -11.36 3.63 -9.73
N GLU A 53 -11.26 3.63 -8.41
CA GLU A 53 -12.08 4.45 -7.52
C GLU A 53 -11.70 5.93 -7.59
N LYS A 54 -10.72 6.28 -8.42
CA LYS A 54 -10.18 7.63 -8.56
C LYS A 54 -9.65 8.20 -7.25
N ALA A 55 -9.18 7.32 -6.37
CA ALA A 55 -8.52 7.75 -5.15
C ALA A 55 -7.26 8.51 -5.50
N ARG A 56 -7.10 9.70 -4.92
CA ARG A 56 -5.91 10.51 -5.11
C ARG A 56 -5.01 10.35 -3.91
N PHE A 57 -3.77 9.95 -4.16
CA PHE A 57 -2.80 9.76 -3.10
C PHE A 57 -1.39 9.98 -3.62
N SER A 58 -0.53 10.44 -2.73
CA SER A 58 0.90 10.63 -3.03
C SER A 58 1.76 9.55 -2.40
N ALA A 59 1.18 8.69 -1.58
CA ALA A 59 1.90 7.61 -0.91
C ALA A 59 0.99 6.39 -0.75
N LEU A 60 1.56 5.21 -0.93
CA LEU A 60 0.90 3.94 -0.73
C LEU A 60 1.72 3.10 0.25
N PHE A 61 1.09 2.69 1.33
CA PHE A 61 1.71 1.81 2.31
C PHE A 61 1.16 0.40 2.15
N SER A 62 2.03 -0.56 1.98
CA SER A 62 1.68 -1.97 1.91
C SER A 62 2.22 -2.71 3.12
N CYS A 63 1.42 -3.59 3.70
CA CYS A 63 1.81 -4.31 4.91
C CYS A 63 2.85 -5.39 4.68
N ASN A 64 3.13 -5.76 3.44
CA ASN A 64 4.29 -6.60 3.14
C ASN A 64 4.86 -6.23 1.76
N ASP A 65 6.08 -6.72 1.51
CA ASP A 65 6.80 -6.36 0.29
C ASP A 65 6.23 -7.02 -0.97
N ASP A 66 5.65 -8.21 -0.85
CA ASP A 66 5.07 -8.89 -2.02
C ASP A 66 3.86 -8.13 -2.54
N MET A 67 2.96 -7.67 -1.65
CA MET A 67 1.83 -6.83 -2.07
C MET A 67 2.33 -5.48 -2.60
N ALA A 68 3.37 -4.91 -2.00
CA ALA A 68 3.96 -3.66 -2.48
C ALA A 68 4.51 -3.83 -3.90
N LEU A 69 5.15 -4.94 -4.19
CA LEU A 69 5.66 -5.22 -5.53
C LEU A 69 4.54 -5.32 -6.56
N GLY A 70 3.42 -5.98 -6.19
CA GLY A 70 2.24 -6.03 -7.05
C GLY A 70 1.64 -4.66 -7.29
N ALA A 71 1.54 -3.85 -6.23
CA ALA A 71 1.05 -2.47 -6.34
C ALA A 71 1.95 -1.64 -7.24
N SER A 72 3.27 -1.83 -7.15
CA SER A 72 4.24 -1.16 -8.02
C SER A 72 3.93 -1.39 -9.49
N LYS A 73 3.60 -2.64 -9.85
CA LYS A 73 3.26 -2.98 -11.23
C LYS A 73 2.00 -2.24 -11.67
N ALA A 74 0.98 -2.19 -10.82
CA ALA A 74 -0.27 -1.49 -11.12
C ALA A 74 -0.02 0.01 -11.34
N LEU A 75 0.80 0.62 -10.49
CA LEU A 75 1.14 2.04 -10.63
C LEU A 75 1.87 2.32 -11.94
N HIS A 76 2.85 1.49 -12.30
CA HIS A 76 3.57 1.65 -13.55
C HIS A 76 2.65 1.51 -14.77
N GLN A 77 1.72 0.55 -14.73
CA GLN A 77 0.75 0.37 -15.83
C GLN A 77 -0.18 1.58 -15.97
N ALA A 78 -0.42 2.30 -14.89
CA ALA A 78 -1.23 3.52 -14.90
C ALA A 78 -0.41 4.75 -15.31
N GLY A 79 0.87 4.59 -15.63
CA GLY A 79 1.75 5.69 -16.02
C GLY A 79 2.27 6.51 -14.85
N LEU A 80 2.15 6.01 -13.62
CA LEU A 80 2.63 6.70 -12.43
C LEU A 80 4.06 6.27 -12.08
N ARG A 81 4.90 7.23 -11.77
CA ARG A 81 6.30 6.99 -11.44
C ARG A 81 6.48 6.83 -9.93
N ILE A 82 7.38 5.94 -9.56
CA ILE A 82 7.74 5.71 -8.16
C ILE A 82 9.21 6.14 -7.99
N PRO A 83 9.54 7.03 -7.09
CA PRO A 83 8.70 7.73 -6.10
C PRO A 83 8.15 9.09 -6.55
N GLN A 84 8.39 9.51 -7.78
CA GLN A 84 8.08 10.88 -8.24
C GLN A 84 6.60 11.22 -8.12
N ASP A 85 5.71 10.33 -8.58
CA ASP A 85 4.26 10.54 -8.52
C ASP A 85 3.64 9.92 -7.27
N VAL A 86 4.12 8.74 -6.87
CA VAL A 86 3.64 8.02 -5.69
C VAL A 86 4.83 7.42 -4.96
N SER A 87 4.93 7.69 -3.67
CA SER A 87 5.89 7.00 -2.80
C SER A 87 5.29 5.66 -2.37
N LEU A 88 6.07 4.59 -2.49
CA LEU A 88 5.60 3.24 -2.16
C LEU A 88 6.42 2.67 -1.01
N PHE A 89 5.73 2.18 0.01
CA PHE A 89 6.35 1.62 1.21
C PHE A 89 5.89 0.20 1.44
N GLY A 90 6.84 -0.72 1.67
CA GLY A 90 6.59 -2.05 2.18
C GLY A 90 6.95 -2.13 3.66
N PHE A 91 6.84 -3.29 4.25
CA PHE A 91 7.14 -3.48 5.66
C PHE A 91 8.13 -4.61 5.91
N ASP A 92 8.01 -5.74 5.21
CA ASP A 92 8.90 -6.88 5.37
C ASP A 92 10.19 -6.68 4.57
N ASP A 93 11.30 -7.23 5.07
CA ASP A 93 12.57 -7.23 4.37
C ASP A 93 12.69 -8.50 3.51
N ALA A 94 11.77 -8.67 2.58
CA ALA A 94 11.75 -9.82 1.68
C ALA A 94 12.77 -9.65 0.55
N PRO A 95 13.26 -10.76 -0.06
CA PRO A 95 14.18 -10.67 -1.19
C PRO A 95 13.63 -9.84 -2.36
N SER A 96 12.31 -9.79 -2.52
CA SER A 96 11.64 -8.98 -3.55
C SER A 96 11.72 -7.48 -3.29
N ALA A 97 12.06 -7.05 -2.08
CA ALA A 97 12.06 -5.63 -1.70
C ALA A 97 12.99 -4.78 -2.59
N LYS A 98 14.07 -5.35 -3.08
CA LYS A 98 15.01 -4.63 -3.95
C LYS A 98 14.38 -4.12 -5.25
N TRP A 99 13.23 -4.64 -5.63
CA TRP A 99 12.53 -4.24 -6.85
C TRP A 99 11.56 -3.08 -6.64
N LEU A 100 11.41 -2.58 -5.41
CA LEU A 100 10.48 -1.52 -5.06
C LEU A 100 11.03 -0.10 -5.29
N GLU A 101 12.31 -0.01 -5.59
CA GLU A 101 12.95 1.28 -5.83
C GLU A 101 12.77 1.79 -7.25
#